data_ef98e79a023876e6cbe287181231d321
#
_entry.id   ef98e79a023876e6cbe287181231d321
#
_cell.length_a   1.000
_cell.length_b   1.000
_cell.length_c   1.000
_cell.angle_alpha   90.00
_cell.angle_beta   90.00
_cell.angle_gamma   90.00
#
_symmetry.space_group_name_H-M   'P 1'
#
loop_
_entity.id
_entity.type
_entity.pdbx_description
1 polymer ?
#
loop_
_entity_poly.entity_id
_entity_poly.type
_entity_poly.pdbx_seq_one_letter_code
_entity_poly.pdbx_strand_id
1 'polypeptide(L)'
;MDLMGTPSHPHPPDCAATTAGLPPVPATLPQWERAMQRARAAGQMGQMAMALAFEQQALTLALRLVQQTPPAGREDDCIAALVVSHLNVADLQVQAAEPDAAARLL
;
A
#
# COMPACT_ATOMS: atom_id res chain seq x y z
N MET A 1 -24.27 34.96 -13.94
CA MET A 1 -24.03 34.59 -13.53
C MET A 1 -23.53 33.99 -13.27
N ASP A 2 -23.45 33.77 -13.26
CA ASP A 2 -22.88 33.16 -12.95
C ASP A 2 -22.44 32.73 -12.83
N LEU A 3 -22.84 33.18 -13.25
CA LEU A 3 -22.50 32.92 -12.83
C LEU A 3 -22.01 32.32 -12.61
N MET A 4 -22.11 32.43 -12.64
CA MET A 4 -21.68 31.91 -12.25
C MET A 4 -21.16 31.12 -12.08
N GLY A 5 -21.30 31.07 -12.20
CA GLY A 5 -20.81 30.29 -11.86
C GLY A 5 -20.45 29.55 -12.08
N THR A 6 -20.47 29.62 -12.26
CA THR A 6 -20.06 28.94 -12.27
C THR A 6 -19.41 28.27 -12.07
N PRO A 7 -19.35 28.21 -12.03
CA PRO A 7 -18.72 27.49 -11.73
C PRO A 7 -18.13 26.86 -11.44
N SER A 8 -18.16 26.92 -11.31
CA SER A 8 -17.51 26.36 -11.10
C SER A 8 -16.97 25.67 -10.84
N HIS A 9 -17.16 25.63 -10.83
CA HIS A 9 -16.58 24.90 -10.56
C HIS A 9 -15.99 24.23 -10.19
N PRO A 10 -16.01 24.36 -9.72
CA PRO A 10 -15.29 23.44 -9.12
C PRO A 10 -14.35 22.62 -9.68
N HIS A 11 -13.50 22.55 -9.63
CA HIS A 11 -12.94 21.74 -10.00
C HIS A 11 -12.04 20.64 -9.50
N PRO A 12 -11.52 20.35 -8.37
CA PRO A 12 -10.93 19.10 -7.96
C PRO A 12 -11.76 17.88 -8.30
N PRO A 13 -13.05 17.97 -8.35
CA PRO A 13 -13.84 16.82 -8.81
C PRO A 13 -13.51 16.36 -10.20
N ASP A 14 -12.97 17.22 -11.03
CA ASP A 14 -12.60 16.83 -12.37
C ASP A 14 -11.53 15.78 -12.38
N CYS A 15 -10.54 15.88 -11.49
CA CYS A 15 -9.51 14.87 -11.39
C CYS A 15 -10.08 13.54 -10.93
N ALA A 16 -10.96 13.57 -9.96
CA ALA A 16 -11.59 12.34 -9.47
C ALA A 16 -12.45 11.70 -10.54
N ALA A 17 -13.20 12.51 -11.28
CA ALA A 17 -14.05 12.00 -12.35
C ALA A 17 -13.21 11.36 -13.45
N THR A 18 -12.09 12.00 -13.81
CA THR A 18 -11.19 11.46 -14.82
C THR A 18 -10.62 10.12 -14.37
N THR A 19 -10.18 10.03 -13.13
CA THR A 19 -9.64 8.80 -12.58
C THR A 19 -10.68 7.70 -12.56
N ALA A 20 -11.91 8.04 -12.19
CA ALA A 20 -12.99 7.05 -12.12
C ALA A 20 -13.36 6.51 -13.49
N GLY A 21 -13.16 7.30 -14.55
CA GLY A 21 -13.48 6.86 -15.91
C GLY A 21 -12.44 5.97 -16.55
N LEU A 22 -11.28 5.78 -15.90
CA LEU A 22 -10.19 4.97 -16.44
C LEU A 22 -10.09 3.65 -15.69
N PRO A 23 -9.70 2.55 -16.40
CA PRO A 23 -9.44 1.32 -15.69
C PRO A 23 -8.27 1.51 -14.72
N PRO A 24 -8.31 0.85 -13.55
CA PRO A 24 -7.20 0.95 -12.61
C PRO A 24 -5.93 0.38 -13.23
N VAL A 25 -4.80 1.00 -12.91
CA VAL A 25 -3.51 0.48 -13.33
C VAL A 25 -3.24 -0.82 -12.56
N PRO A 26 -2.91 -1.93 -13.26
CA PRO A 26 -2.65 -3.19 -12.58
C PRO A 26 -1.47 -3.07 -11.62
N ALA A 27 -1.57 -3.74 -10.48
CA ALA A 27 -0.45 -3.87 -9.56
C ALA A 27 0.58 -4.82 -10.15
N THR A 28 1.86 -4.61 -9.85
CA THR A 28 2.94 -5.48 -10.32
C THR A 28 3.84 -5.88 -9.16
N LEU A 29 4.51 -7.01 -9.28
CA LEU A 29 5.47 -7.45 -8.28
C LEU A 29 6.61 -6.44 -8.07
N PRO A 30 7.19 -5.82 -9.11
CA PRO A 30 8.18 -4.78 -8.85
C PRO A 30 7.67 -3.60 -8.04
N GLN A 31 6.41 -3.21 -8.19
CA GLN A 31 5.82 -2.16 -7.35
C GLN A 31 5.77 -2.60 -5.89
N TRP A 32 5.35 -3.84 -5.64
CA TRP A 32 5.33 -4.41 -4.31
C TRP A 32 6.73 -4.45 -3.70
N GLU A 33 7.72 -4.89 -4.47
CA GLU A 33 9.10 -4.95 -4.01
C GLU A 33 9.63 -3.57 -3.63
N ARG A 34 9.30 -2.54 -4.41
CA ARG A 34 9.72 -1.17 -4.08
C ARG A 34 9.10 -0.69 -2.78
N ALA A 35 7.83 -1.00 -2.54
CA ALA A 35 7.19 -0.64 -1.28
C ALA A 35 7.87 -1.35 -0.11
N MET A 36 8.21 -2.62 -0.27
CA MET A 36 8.91 -3.39 0.75
C MET A 36 10.29 -2.80 1.04
N GLN A 37 11.02 -2.39 0.00
CA GLN A 37 12.32 -1.77 0.18
C GLN A 37 12.22 -0.45 0.93
N ARG A 38 11.22 0.36 0.63
CA ARG A 38 10.99 1.63 1.34
C ARG A 38 10.65 1.38 2.80
N ALA A 39 9.84 0.37 3.08
CA ALA A 39 9.50 0.01 4.45
C ALA A 39 10.75 -0.39 5.23
N ARG A 40 11.60 -1.21 4.61
CA ARG A 40 12.84 -1.65 5.24
C ARG A 40 13.77 -0.47 5.52
N ALA A 41 13.91 0.44 4.55
CA ALA A 41 14.75 1.61 4.73
C ALA A 41 14.23 2.51 5.85
N ALA A 42 12.93 2.72 5.92
CA ALA A 42 12.34 3.52 7.00
C ALA A 42 12.57 2.87 8.36
N GLY A 43 12.43 1.54 8.45
CA GLY A 43 12.68 0.82 9.68
C GLY A 43 14.13 0.93 10.13
N GLN A 44 15.07 0.86 9.19
CA GLN A 44 16.49 1.01 9.51
C GLN A 44 16.82 2.40 10.04
N MET A 45 16.06 3.39 9.63
CA MET A 45 16.21 4.77 10.10
C MET A 45 15.42 5.05 11.37
N GLY A 46 14.75 4.06 11.93
CA GLY A 46 13.96 4.24 13.13
C GLY A 46 12.62 4.95 12.91
N GLN A 47 12.20 5.11 11.65
CA GLN A 47 10.96 5.80 11.32
C GLN A 47 9.83 4.79 11.24
N MET A 48 9.36 4.34 12.40
CA MET A 48 8.45 3.22 12.48
C MET A 48 7.08 3.51 11.88
N ALA A 49 6.56 4.73 12.06
CA ALA A 49 5.27 5.09 11.47
C ALA A 49 5.34 5.06 9.95
N MET A 50 6.44 5.54 9.40
CA MET A 50 6.65 5.51 7.96
C MET A 50 6.84 4.08 7.45
N ALA A 51 7.59 3.27 8.19
CA ALA A 51 7.76 1.86 7.86
C ALA A 51 6.41 1.15 7.79
N LEU A 52 5.54 1.39 8.78
CA LEU A 52 4.22 0.80 8.79
C LEU A 52 3.39 1.27 7.59
N ALA A 53 3.45 2.55 7.26
CA ALA A 53 2.72 3.08 6.11
C ALA A 53 3.15 2.38 4.81
N PHE A 54 4.46 2.19 4.62
CA PHE A 54 4.95 1.50 3.43
C PHE A 54 4.59 0.02 3.44
N GLU A 55 4.59 -0.63 4.61
CA GLU A 55 4.17 -2.03 4.69
C GLU A 55 2.68 -2.17 4.38
N GLN A 56 1.86 -1.22 4.82
CA GLN A 56 0.43 -1.23 4.48
C GLN A 56 0.22 -1.01 3.00
N GLN A 57 1.03 -0.16 2.38
CA GLN A 57 1.00 0.03 0.94
C GLN A 57 1.38 -1.26 0.21
N ALA A 58 2.42 -1.94 0.68
CA ALA A 58 2.82 -3.23 0.11
C ALA A 58 1.71 -4.26 0.24
N LEU A 59 1.03 -4.30 1.40
CA LEU A 59 -0.10 -5.21 1.59
C LEU A 59 -1.22 -4.93 0.61
N THR A 60 -1.56 -3.65 0.40
CA THR A 60 -2.59 -3.27 -0.57
C THR A 60 -2.21 -3.75 -1.97
N LEU A 61 -0.95 -3.55 -2.35
CA LEU A 61 -0.47 -4.02 -3.66
C LEU A 61 -0.54 -5.55 -3.76
N ALA A 62 -0.16 -6.25 -2.70
CA ALA A 62 -0.21 -7.71 -2.69
C ALA A 62 -1.63 -8.24 -2.82
N LEU A 63 -2.59 -7.59 -2.13
CA LEU A 63 -4.00 -7.96 -2.27
C LEU A 63 -4.48 -7.79 -3.71
N ARG A 64 -4.08 -6.70 -4.35
CA ARG A 64 -4.46 -6.47 -5.74
C ARG A 64 -3.81 -7.49 -6.68
N LEU A 65 -2.58 -7.90 -6.38
CA LEU A 65 -1.90 -8.92 -7.18
C LEU A 65 -2.65 -10.24 -7.18
N VAL A 66 -3.19 -10.66 -6.03
CA VAL A 66 -3.93 -11.94 -5.99
C VAL A 66 -5.35 -11.80 -6.52
N GLN A 67 -5.92 -10.59 -6.53
CA GLN A 67 -7.27 -10.35 -7.04
C GLN A 67 -7.32 -10.22 -8.55
N GLN A 68 -6.24 -9.80 -9.17
CA GLN A 68 -6.15 -9.71 -10.61
C GLN A 68 -5.59 -11.02 -11.17
N THR A 69 -5.71 -11.23 -12.49
CA THR A 69 -5.17 -12.43 -13.12
C THR A 69 -3.64 -12.32 -13.14
N PRO A 70 -2.92 -13.19 -12.40
CA PRO A 70 -1.46 -13.11 -12.42
C PRO A 70 -0.90 -13.60 -13.74
N PRO A 71 0.31 -13.15 -14.10
CA PRO A 71 1.00 -13.74 -15.25
C PRO A 71 1.21 -15.22 -15.02
N ALA A 72 1.23 -15.98 -16.12
CA ALA A 72 1.42 -17.42 -16.04
C ALA A 72 2.71 -17.74 -15.28
N GLY A 73 2.60 -18.66 -14.32
CA GLY A 73 3.75 -19.11 -13.55
C GLY A 73 4.14 -18.20 -12.40
N ARG A 74 3.38 -17.10 -12.14
CA ARG A 74 3.70 -16.18 -11.05
C ARG A 74 2.67 -16.20 -9.92
N GLU A 75 1.75 -17.14 -9.94
CA GLU A 75 0.69 -17.22 -8.93
C GLU A 75 1.25 -17.41 -7.52
N ASP A 76 2.23 -18.30 -7.40
CA ASP A 76 2.84 -18.56 -6.09
C ASP A 76 3.58 -17.32 -5.56
N ASP A 77 4.21 -16.57 -6.45
CA ASP A 77 4.90 -15.35 -6.06
C ASP A 77 3.93 -14.31 -5.51
N CYS A 78 2.76 -14.19 -6.11
CA CYS A 78 1.73 -13.25 -5.66
C CYS A 78 1.18 -13.66 -4.29
N ILE A 79 0.94 -14.93 -4.08
CA ILE A 79 0.48 -15.45 -2.79
C ILE A 79 1.55 -15.24 -1.72
N ALA A 80 2.80 -15.51 -2.06
CA ALA A 80 3.91 -15.31 -1.12
C ALA A 80 4.02 -13.83 -0.73
N ALA A 81 3.86 -12.92 -1.69
CA ALA A 81 3.87 -11.49 -1.39
C ALA A 81 2.77 -11.12 -0.40
N LEU A 82 1.58 -11.68 -0.57
CA LEU A 82 0.46 -11.40 0.34
C LEU A 82 0.76 -11.91 1.75
N VAL A 83 1.26 -13.12 1.88
CA VAL A 83 1.59 -13.70 3.19
C VAL A 83 2.68 -12.87 3.88
N VAL A 84 3.74 -12.54 3.17
CA VAL A 84 4.84 -11.75 3.74
C VAL A 84 4.34 -10.38 4.20
N SER A 85 3.53 -9.71 3.39
CA SER A 85 3.03 -8.39 3.73
C SER A 85 2.10 -8.42 4.93
N HIS A 86 1.24 -9.43 5.05
CA HIS A 86 0.38 -9.59 6.22
C HIS A 86 1.21 -9.74 7.50
N LEU A 87 2.23 -10.59 7.43
CA LEU A 87 3.08 -10.83 8.60
C LEU A 87 3.85 -9.57 9.00
N ASN A 88 4.37 -8.83 8.02
CA ASN A 88 5.13 -7.62 8.30
C ASN A 88 4.26 -6.53 8.92
N VAL A 89 3.05 -6.34 8.39
CA VAL A 89 2.12 -5.36 8.97
C VAL A 89 1.76 -5.75 10.39
N ALA A 90 1.46 -7.02 10.63
CA ALA A 90 1.10 -7.50 11.95
C ALA A 90 2.24 -7.28 12.95
N ASP A 91 3.48 -7.59 12.55
CA ASP A 91 4.64 -7.39 13.40
C ASP A 91 4.81 -5.92 13.79
N LEU A 92 4.70 -5.02 12.83
CA LEU A 92 4.86 -3.60 13.11
C LEU A 92 3.73 -3.06 13.98
N GLN A 93 2.51 -3.56 13.78
CA GLN A 93 1.38 -3.14 14.60
C GLN A 93 1.55 -3.58 16.05
N VAL A 94 2.06 -4.79 16.26
CA VAL A 94 2.34 -5.28 17.61
C VAL A 94 3.43 -4.44 18.26
N GLN A 95 4.49 -4.15 17.54
CA GLN A 95 5.58 -3.33 18.07
C GLN A 95 5.11 -1.93 18.43
N ALA A 96 4.24 -1.35 17.62
CA ALA A 96 3.72 0.00 17.86
C ALA A 96 2.77 0.03 19.06
N ALA A 97 1.95 -1.03 19.22
CA ALA A 97 0.95 -1.07 20.27
C ALA A 97 1.56 -1.44 21.63
N GLU A 98 2.55 -2.36 21.65
CA GLU A 98 3.13 -2.88 22.88
C GLU A 98 4.64 -3.02 22.75
N PRO A 99 5.37 -1.90 22.61
CA PRO A 99 6.81 -2.00 22.41
C PRO A 99 7.53 -2.66 23.57
N ASP A 100 7.07 -2.45 24.80
CA ASP A 100 7.69 -3.06 25.98
C ASP A 100 7.47 -4.57 25.99
N ALA A 101 6.28 -5.01 25.61
CA ALA A 101 5.99 -6.44 25.56
C ALA A 101 6.82 -7.12 24.47
N ALA A 102 6.95 -6.47 23.31
CA ALA A 102 7.79 -6.99 22.24
C ALA A 102 9.24 -7.10 22.68
N ALA A 103 9.76 -6.11 23.40
CA ALA A 103 11.13 -6.13 23.90
C ALA A 103 11.34 -7.28 24.89
N ARG A 104 10.34 -7.58 25.71
CA ARG A 104 10.47 -8.67 26.69
C ARG A 104 10.47 -10.05 26.05
N LEU A 105 9.91 -10.18 24.85
CA LEU A 105 9.92 -11.46 24.15
C LEU A 105 11.27 -11.76 23.51
N LEU A 106 12.09 -10.76 23.37
CA LEU A 106 13.42 -10.93 22.80
C LEU A 106 14.42 -11.24 23.90
#